data_23f56eeff2a736b7deba8db829e0ec1f
#
_entry.id   23f56eeff2a736b7deba8db829e0ec1f
#
_cell.length_a   1.000
_cell.length_b   1.000
_cell.length_c   1.000
_cell.angle_alpha   90.00
_cell.angle_beta   90.00
_cell.angle_gamma   90.00
#
_symmetry.space_group_name_H-M   'P 1'
#
loop_
_entity.id
_entity.type
_entity.pdbx_description
1 polymer ?
#
loop_
_entity_poly.entity_id
_entity_poly.type
_entity_poly.pdbx_seq_one_letter_code
_entity_poly.pdbx_strand_id
1 'polypeptide(L)'
;MLRSALWEDALLLEQAEQAIRDGADCFVLCHVSNVFGYIQPLEQLDALLSEHGIPLILDASQSAGVLPLSVSKLHSLAAVGMPGHKGLYAPPGTGMLLWMSQDLPAPLLLGGTGSLSEQADMPDFLPDRLESGTVNVAGIAGLFEGLQFVSKVGESEIAAWECKLRDLVTEKLREVPGVTVYTSPDPQKQTGVLSFTCRQLPCEIVAQRLAEHNICVRAGLHCAPLAHSTAGTLETGTVRISPGWFQSVRQM
;
A
#
# COMPACT_ATOMS: atom_id res chain seq x y z
N MET A 1 -14.08 -10.42 7.72
CA MET A 1 -13.14 -10.01 6.68
C MET A 1 -13.87 -10.02 5.35
N LEU A 2 -13.91 -8.88 4.65
CA LEU A 2 -14.52 -8.78 3.34
C LEU A 2 -13.61 -9.44 2.29
N ARG A 3 -14.22 -10.13 1.32
CA ARG A 3 -13.51 -10.75 0.20
C ARG A 3 -14.22 -10.33 -1.08
N SER A 4 -13.62 -9.43 -1.83
CA SER A 4 -14.09 -9.08 -3.17
C SER A 4 -13.38 -9.93 -4.23
N ALA A 5 -13.95 -9.99 -5.42
CA ALA A 5 -13.23 -10.50 -6.59
C ALA A 5 -12.19 -9.46 -7.04
N LEU A 6 -11.21 -9.92 -7.81
CA LEU A 6 -10.16 -9.05 -8.35
C LEU A 6 -10.80 -8.05 -9.34
N TRP A 7 -10.54 -6.76 -9.16
CA TRP A 7 -11.05 -5.63 -9.99
C TRP A 7 -12.57 -5.34 -9.87
N GLU A 8 -13.24 -5.82 -8.82
CA GLU A 8 -14.70 -5.66 -8.65
C GLU A 8 -15.04 -4.74 -7.47
N ASP A 9 -15.07 -3.43 -7.69
CA ASP A 9 -15.42 -2.43 -6.69
C ASP A 9 -16.84 -2.61 -6.13
N ALA A 10 -17.80 -2.91 -7.02
CA ALA A 10 -19.20 -3.05 -6.64
C ALA A 10 -19.39 -4.16 -5.60
N LEU A 11 -18.71 -5.29 -5.77
CA LEU A 11 -18.77 -6.40 -4.81
C LEU A 11 -18.17 -6.02 -3.45
N LEU A 12 -17.08 -5.24 -3.45
CA LEU A 12 -16.50 -4.74 -2.19
C LEU A 12 -17.47 -3.83 -1.45
N LEU A 13 -18.10 -2.90 -2.15
CA LEU A 13 -19.07 -1.95 -1.56
C LEU A 13 -20.31 -2.69 -1.04
N GLU A 14 -20.85 -3.65 -1.78
CA GLU A 14 -21.98 -4.48 -1.33
C GLU A 14 -21.64 -5.25 -0.06
N GLN A 15 -20.44 -5.84 0.02
CA GLN A 15 -19.98 -6.52 1.24
C GLN A 15 -19.74 -5.55 2.39
N ALA A 16 -19.30 -4.32 2.12
CA ALA A 16 -19.17 -3.28 3.13
C ALA A 16 -20.54 -2.89 3.71
N GLU A 17 -21.54 -2.67 2.85
CA GLU A 17 -22.92 -2.42 3.29
C GLU A 17 -23.46 -3.56 4.15
N GLN A 18 -23.21 -4.82 3.76
CA GLN A 18 -23.64 -5.96 4.56
C GLN A 18 -22.94 -6.00 5.91
N ALA A 19 -21.62 -5.74 5.95
CA ALA A 19 -20.88 -5.70 7.22
C ALA A 19 -21.39 -4.58 8.16
N ILE A 20 -21.79 -3.43 7.60
CA ILE A 20 -22.42 -2.34 8.35
C ILE A 20 -23.76 -2.82 8.96
N ARG A 21 -24.62 -3.47 8.16
CA ARG A 21 -25.88 -4.04 8.66
C ARG A 21 -25.67 -5.10 9.74
N ASP A 22 -24.55 -5.82 9.67
CA ASP A 22 -24.16 -6.85 10.64
C ASP A 22 -23.49 -6.26 11.91
N GLY A 23 -23.36 -4.93 12.01
CA GLY A 23 -22.86 -4.21 13.18
C GLY A 23 -21.34 -4.04 13.20
N ALA A 24 -20.70 -3.81 12.07
CA ALA A 24 -19.28 -3.47 12.04
C ALA A 24 -19.03 -2.10 12.70
N ASP A 25 -18.08 -2.03 13.63
CA ASP A 25 -17.72 -0.82 14.38
C ASP A 25 -16.58 -0.02 13.76
N CYS A 26 -15.81 -0.61 12.87
CA CYS A 26 -14.64 0.00 12.22
C CYS A 26 -14.30 -0.74 10.93
N PHE A 27 -13.76 0.00 9.96
CA PHE A 27 -13.18 -0.60 8.75
C PHE A 27 -11.68 -0.36 8.68
N VAL A 28 -10.96 -1.38 8.20
CA VAL A 28 -9.53 -1.28 7.87
C VAL A 28 -9.39 -1.61 6.39
N LEU A 29 -8.89 -0.66 5.61
CA LEU A 29 -8.71 -0.79 4.17
C LEU A 29 -7.23 -0.70 3.79
N CYS A 30 -6.72 -1.68 3.05
CA CYS A 30 -5.50 -1.54 2.29
C CYS A 30 -5.83 -0.81 0.98
N HIS A 31 -5.36 0.43 0.82
CA HIS A 31 -5.74 1.30 -0.31
C HIS A 31 -5.34 0.71 -1.67
N VAL A 32 -4.14 0.13 -1.75
CA VAL A 32 -3.61 -0.44 -2.99
C VAL A 32 -3.04 -1.82 -2.73
N SER A 33 -3.42 -2.78 -3.57
CA SER A 33 -2.88 -4.14 -3.51
C SER A 33 -1.38 -4.15 -3.79
N ASN A 34 -0.60 -4.71 -2.86
CA ASN A 34 0.84 -4.87 -3.02
C ASN A 34 1.22 -5.98 -4.02
N VAL A 35 0.26 -6.77 -4.48
CA VAL A 35 0.47 -7.84 -5.47
C VAL A 35 0.08 -7.37 -6.86
N PHE A 36 -1.13 -6.83 -7.00
CA PHE A 36 -1.72 -6.53 -8.31
C PHE A 36 -1.74 -5.03 -8.64
N GLY A 37 -1.31 -4.17 -7.71
CA GLY A 37 -1.36 -2.72 -7.90
C GLY A 37 -2.77 -2.13 -7.95
N TYR A 38 -3.80 -2.94 -7.67
CA TYR A 38 -5.20 -2.51 -7.74
C TYR A 38 -5.49 -1.45 -6.68
N ILE A 39 -6.10 -0.35 -7.13
CA ILE A 39 -6.52 0.78 -6.29
C ILE A 39 -7.95 0.52 -5.85
N GLN A 40 -8.18 0.42 -4.55
CA GLN A 40 -9.50 0.21 -3.97
C GLN A 40 -10.38 1.47 -4.09
N PRO A 41 -11.71 1.33 -4.13
CA PRO A 41 -12.64 2.45 -4.27
C PRO A 41 -12.79 3.24 -2.96
N LEU A 42 -11.71 3.95 -2.57
CA LEU A 42 -11.60 4.62 -1.28
C LEU A 42 -12.68 5.67 -1.06
N GLU A 43 -12.92 6.53 -2.07
CA GLU A 43 -13.88 7.63 -1.95
C GLU A 43 -15.32 7.12 -1.81
N GLN A 44 -15.67 6.04 -2.54
CA GLN A 44 -17.00 5.45 -2.43
C GLN A 44 -17.19 4.76 -1.06
N LEU A 45 -16.16 4.07 -0.59
CA LEU A 45 -16.19 3.45 0.74
C LEU A 45 -16.25 4.51 1.84
N ASP A 46 -15.46 5.58 1.74
CA ASP A 46 -15.49 6.70 2.71
C ASP A 46 -16.88 7.34 2.79
N ALA A 47 -17.51 7.60 1.64
CA ALA A 47 -18.87 8.15 1.60
C ALA A 47 -19.86 7.23 2.33
N LEU A 48 -19.84 5.94 2.01
CA LEU A 48 -20.69 4.92 2.66
C LEU A 48 -20.46 4.87 4.18
N LEU A 49 -19.22 4.83 4.62
CA LEU A 49 -18.87 4.75 6.05
C LEU A 49 -19.24 6.04 6.80
N SER A 50 -19.04 7.19 6.16
CA SER A 50 -19.38 8.50 6.71
C SER A 50 -20.89 8.65 6.97
N GLU A 51 -21.73 8.16 6.05
CA GLU A 51 -23.20 8.15 6.22
C GLU A 51 -23.64 7.36 7.46
N HIS A 52 -22.85 6.36 7.87
CA HIS A 52 -23.16 5.50 9.00
C HIS A 52 -22.33 5.84 10.26
N GLY A 53 -21.47 6.85 10.21
CA GLY A 53 -20.61 7.26 11.32
C GLY A 53 -19.56 6.21 11.71
N ILE A 54 -19.14 5.36 10.76
CA ILE A 54 -18.19 4.27 11.00
C ILE A 54 -16.78 4.72 10.63
N PRO A 55 -15.79 4.60 11.56
CA PRO A 55 -14.43 5.04 11.31
C PRO A 55 -13.69 4.12 10.33
N LEU A 56 -12.85 4.73 9.49
CA LEU A 56 -11.94 4.08 8.56
C LEU A 56 -10.49 4.23 9.01
N ILE A 57 -9.76 3.12 9.09
CA ILE A 57 -8.30 3.08 9.20
C ILE A 57 -7.75 2.71 7.83
N LEU A 58 -6.90 3.56 7.26
CA LEU A 58 -6.33 3.39 5.93
C LEU A 58 -4.88 2.90 6.00
N ASP A 59 -4.61 1.74 5.43
CA ASP A 59 -3.25 1.31 5.09
C ASP A 59 -2.85 1.91 3.74
N ALA A 60 -2.08 2.99 3.78
CA ALA A 60 -1.54 3.68 2.62
C ALA A 60 -0.14 3.19 2.21
N SER A 61 0.24 1.99 2.62
CA SER A 61 1.59 1.43 2.40
C SER A 61 2.02 1.34 0.93
N GLN A 62 1.09 1.32 0.00
CA GLN A 62 1.36 1.25 -1.44
C GLN A 62 0.91 2.50 -2.20
N SER A 63 0.19 3.40 -1.54
CA SER A 63 -0.32 4.63 -2.16
C SER A 63 0.43 5.89 -1.73
N ALA A 64 0.89 5.95 -0.47
CA ALA A 64 1.63 7.11 0.02
C ALA A 64 2.88 7.39 -0.82
N GLY A 65 3.03 8.62 -1.30
CA GLY A 65 4.12 9.06 -2.17
C GLY A 65 4.02 8.61 -3.63
N VAL A 66 2.96 7.85 -3.99
CA VAL A 66 2.72 7.37 -5.36
C VAL A 66 1.39 7.89 -5.90
N LEU A 67 0.32 7.86 -5.10
CA LEU A 67 -0.99 8.36 -5.51
C LEU A 67 -1.34 9.63 -4.74
N PRO A 68 -1.88 10.65 -5.41
CA PRO A 68 -2.43 11.81 -4.72
C PRO A 68 -3.53 11.38 -3.74
N LEU A 69 -3.31 11.63 -2.45
CA LEU A 69 -4.25 11.30 -1.39
C LEU A 69 -4.53 12.55 -0.55
N SER A 70 -5.75 13.06 -0.63
CA SER A 70 -6.19 14.21 0.17
C SER A 70 -7.00 13.74 1.38
N VAL A 71 -6.34 13.58 2.52
CA VAL A 71 -6.99 13.16 3.78
C VAL A 71 -8.10 14.10 4.23
N SER A 72 -8.04 15.38 3.87
CA SER A 72 -9.08 16.37 4.21
C SER A 72 -10.41 16.17 3.47
N LYS A 73 -10.42 15.32 2.45
CA LYS A 73 -11.63 14.98 1.68
C LYS A 73 -12.32 13.71 2.16
N LEU A 74 -11.69 12.98 3.08
CA LEU A 74 -12.20 11.74 3.63
C LEU A 74 -12.81 12.01 5.01
N HIS A 75 -14.09 11.75 5.14
CA HIS A 75 -14.88 12.14 6.30
C HIS A 75 -15.00 11.04 7.36
N SER A 76 -14.85 9.78 6.97
CA SER A 76 -14.82 8.63 7.89
C SER A 76 -13.43 8.30 8.43
N LEU A 77 -12.38 8.96 7.90
CA LEU A 77 -10.99 8.63 8.17
C LEU A 77 -10.60 8.91 9.63
N ALA A 78 -10.26 7.85 10.36
CA ALA A 78 -9.77 7.92 11.74
C ALA A 78 -8.24 7.88 11.83
N ALA A 79 -7.59 7.11 10.96
CA ALA A 79 -6.14 7.01 10.92
C ALA A 79 -5.61 6.59 9.54
N VAL A 80 -4.37 6.99 9.24
CA VAL A 80 -3.62 6.53 8.06
C VAL A 80 -2.26 6.04 8.49
N GLY A 81 -1.94 4.78 8.18
CA GLY A 81 -0.62 4.19 8.39
C GLY A 81 0.17 4.06 7.09
N MET A 82 1.47 4.39 7.11
CA MET A 82 2.34 4.26 5.95
C MET A 82 3.81 4.04 6.35
N PRO A 83 4.52 3.07 5.72
CA PRO A 83 5.95 2.88 5.94
C PRO A 83 6.78 3.89 5.14
N GLY A 84 7.90 4.34 5.70
CA GLY A 84 8.79 5.28 5.02
C GLY A 84 9.56 4.68 3.84
N HIS A 85 9.90 3.39 3.91
CA HIS A 85 10.81 2.70 2.98
C HIS A 85 10.17 2.25 1.64
N LYS A 86 8.97 2.72 1.31
CA LYS A 86 8.29 2.47 0.03
C LYS A 86 8.21 3.76 -0.80
N GLY A 87 7.02 4.18 -1.20
CA GLY A 87 6.82 5.39 -2.01
C GLY A 87 7.26 6.70 -1.38
N LEU A 88 7.60 6.70 -0.08
CA LEU A 88 8.16 7.87 0.60
C LEU A 88 9.71 7.93 0.56
N TYR A 89 10.37 6.99 -0.08
CA TYR A 89 11.82 6.96 -0.34
C TYR A 89 12.73 7.09 0.90
N ALA A 90 12.22 6.72 2.09
CA ALA A 90 12.96 6.78 3.34
C ALA A 90 13.74 5.49 3.63
N PRO A 91 14.72 5.53 4.56
CA PRO A 91 15.36 4.32 5.07
C PRO A 91 14.36 3.38 5.75
N PRO A 92 14.63 2.06 5.78
CA PRO A 92 13.86 1.11 6.59
C PRO A 92 13.82 1.47 8.08
N GLY A 93 12.76 1.06 8.78
CA GLY A 93 12.62 1.27 10.22
C GLY A 93 11.96 2.60 10.60
N THR A 94 11.37 3.29 9.62
CA THR A 94 10.54 4.48 9.83
C THR A 94 9.21 4.36 9.11
N GLY A 95 8.25 5.16 9.56
CA GLY A 95 6.92 5.29 8.95
C GLY A 95 6.19 6.45 9.58
N MET A 96 4.96 6.64 9.18
CA MET A 96 4.07 7.66 9.73
C MET A 96 2.71 7.06 10.06
N LEU A 97 2.14 7.53 11.16
CA LEU A 97 0.75 7.36 11.52
C LEU A 97 0.13 8.76 11.60
N LEU A 98 -0.80 9.06 10.71
CA LEU A 98 -1.64 10.24 10.82
C LEU A 98 -2.88 9.86 11.62
N TRP A 99 -3.09 10.51 12.76
CA TRP A 99 -4.23 10.27 13.62
C TRP A 99 -5.22 11.40 13.48
N MET A 100 -6.43 11.11 13.01
CA MET A 100 -7.48 12.08 12.67
C MET A 100 -8.60 12.11 13.69
N SER A 101 -8.75 11.04 14.51
CA SER A 101 -9.76 10.99 15.56
C SER A 101 -9.39 11.88 16.75
N GLN A 102 -10.40 12.41 17.44
CA GLN A 102 -10.21 13.13 18.71
C GLN A 102 -9.89 12.19 19.87
N ASP A 103 -10.36 10.96 19.81
CA ASP A 103 -10.09 9.92 20.80
C ASP A 103 -8.71 9.32 20.55
N LEU A 104 -7.80 9.50 21.50
CA LEU A 104 -6.45 8.95 21.41
C LEU A 104 -6.45 7.45 21.73
N PRO A 105 -5.74 6.63 20.93
CA PRO A 105 -5.64 5.21 21.22
C PRO A 105 -4.82 4.95 22.49
N ALA A 106 -5.08 3.81 23.12
CA ALA A 106 -4.20 3.32 24.16
C ALA A 106 -2.82 2.97 23.57
N PRO A 107 -1.71 3.31 24.24
CA PRO A 107 -0.40 2.91 23.78
C PRO A 107 -0.26 1.38 23.83
N LEU A 108 0.24 0.79 22.75
CA LEU A 108 0.50 -0.66 22.67
C LEU A 108 1.82 -1.02 23.38
N LEU A 109 2.81 -0.13 23.28
CA LEU A 109 4.11 -0.28 23.92
C LEU A 109 4.30 0.85 24.93
N LEU A 110 4.76 0.48 26.13
CA LEU A 110 5.04 1.41 27.22
C LEU A 110 6.56 1.54 27.42
N GLY A 111 7.04 2.74 27.67
CA GLY A 111 8.46 2.99 27.93
C GLY A 111 8.75 4.45 28.15
N GLY A 112 9.98 4.79 28.53
CA GLY A 112 10.38 6.18 28.69
C GLY A 112 10.32 6.95 27.38
N THR A 113 9.77 8.16 27.39
CA THR A 113 9.68 9.05 26.22
C THR A 113 10.69 10.21 26.28
N GLY A 114 11.23 10.47 27.48
CA GLY A 114 12.15 11.58 27.73
C GLY A 114 11.47 12.93 27.96
N SER A 115 10.16 13.06 27.73
CA SER A 115 9.41 14.32 27.91
C SER A 115 8.85 14.52 29.31
N LEU A 116 8.32 13.46 29.94
CA LEU A 116 7.74 13.48 31.29
C LEU A 116 8.35 12.38 32.14
N SER A 117 9.66 12.41 32.37
CA SER A 117 10.43 11.35 33.03
C SER A 117 10.04 11.08 34.49
N GLU A 118 9.31 11.97 35.12
CA GLU A 118 8.79 11.81 36.49
C GLU A 118 7.45 11.05 36.56
N GLN A 119 6.80 10.84 35.41
CA GLN A 119 5.56 10.07 35.32
C GLN A 119 5.84 8.60 34.99
N ALA A 120 5.12 7.69 35.66
CA ALA A 120 5.22 6.26 35.42
C ALA A 120 4.45 5.80 34.16
N ASP A 121 3.42 6.57 33.79
CA ASP A 121 2.56 6.28 32.65
C ASP A 121 3.00 7.06 31.41
N MET A 122 2.56 6.58 30.22
CA MET A 122 2.78 7.29 28.97
C MET A 122 2.06 8.64 28.98
N PRO A 123 2.64 9.67 28.34
CA PRO A 123 2.00 10.99 28.21
C PRO A 123 0.62 10.91 27.52
N ASP A 124 -0.23 11.90 27.81
CA ASP A 124 -1.58 12.00 27.22
C ASP A 124 -1.61 12.84 25.92
N PHE A 125 -0.45 13.10 25.32
CA PHE A 125 -0.33 13.89 24.10
C PHE A 125 0.49 13.16 23.03
N LEU A 126 0.18 13.42 21.76
CA LEU A 126 0.95 12.94 20.62
C LEU A 126 2.13 13.88 20.32
N PRO A 127 3.26 13.34 19.81
CA PRO A 127 3.47 11.94 19.44
C PRO A 127 3.87 11.03 20.61
N ASP A 128 4.25 11.56 21.75
CA ASP A 128 4.92 10.87 22.87
C ASP A 128 4.10 9.70 23.42
N ARG A 129 2.77 9.83 23.42
CA ARG A 129 1.86 8.75 23.85
C ARG A 129 2.08 7.44 23.11
N LEU A 130 2.49 7.50 21.83
CA LEU A 130 2.65 6.32 20.97
C LEU A 130 4.11 6.03 20.63
N GLU A 131 5.05 6.88 21.08
CA GLU A 131 6.49 6.78 20.83
C GLU A 131 7.24 6.40 22.09
N SER A 132 7.35 5.09 22.38
CA SER A 132 8.12 4.61 23.52
C SER A 132 9.59 4.39 23.17
N GLY A 133 10.50 4.87 24.01
CA GLY A 133 11.94 4.72 23.85
C GLY A 133 12.58 5.85 23.04
N THR A 134 13.85 5.69 22.68
CA THR A 134 14.59 6.66 21.86
C THR A 134 14.19 6.52 20.40
N VAL A 135 13.70 7.61 19.82
CA VAL A 135 13.26 7.63 18.42
C VAL A 135 14.44 7.46 17.45
N ASN A 136 14.19 6.88 16.28
CA ASN A 136 15.17 6.71 15.20
C ASN A 136 15.40 8.04 14.46
N VAL A 137 16.16 8.96 15.08
CA VAL A 137 16.41 10.31 14.54
C VAL A 137 17.02 10.28 13.14
N ALA A 138 17.98 9.38 12.88
CA ALA A 138 18.61 9.26 11.57
C ALA A 138 17.62 8.81 10.49
N GLY A 139 16.77 7.83 10.82
CA GLY A 139 15.71 7.38 9.91
C GLY A 139 14.63 8.44 9.67
N ILE A 140 14.28 9.24 10.70
CA ILE A 140 13.32 10.34 10.57
C ILE A 140 13.89 11.45 9.68
N ALA A 141 15.18 11.79 9.83
CA ALA A 141 15.83 12.72 8.93
C ALA A 141 15.80 12.24 7.46
N GLY A 142 16.07 10.95 7.24
CA GLY A 142 15.94 10.34 5.92
C GLY A 142 14.49 10.35 5.38
N LEU A 143 13.50 10.16 6.26
CA LEU A 143 12.08 10.26 5.89
C LEU A 143 11.72 11.69 5.46
N PHE A 144 12.24 12.68 6.18
CA PHE A 144 12.04 14.10 5.83
C PHE A 144 12.56 14.41 4.42
N GLU A 145 13.77 13.95 4.08
CA GLU A 145 14.35 14.14 2.74
C GLU A 145 13.54 13.41 1.66
N GLY A 146 13.05 12.19 1.96
CA GLY A 146 12.15 11.47 1.07
C GLY A 146 10.84 12.21 0.81
N LEU A 147 10.22 12.77 1.84
CA LEU A 147 9.02 13.60 1.72
C LEU A 147 9.26 14.86 0.91
N GLN A 148 10.41 15.54 1.09
CA GLN A 148 10.79 16.69 0.27
C GLN A 148 10.97 16.30 -1.21
N PHE A 149 11.58 15.15 -1.47
CA PHE A 149 11.71 14.62 -2.83
C PHE A 149 10.33 14.40 -3.47
N VAL A 150 9.43 13.67 -2.80
CA VAL A 150 8.07 13.41 -3.29
C VAL A 150 7.30 14.72 -3.53
N SER A 151 7.38 15.65 -2.58
CA SER A 151 6.75 16.97 -2.71
C SER A 151 7.28 17.79 -3.88
N LYS A 152 8.59 17.69 -4.17
CA LYS A 152 9.23 18.41 -5.28
C LYS A 152 8.89 17.82 -6.64
N VAL A 153 8.84 16.50 -6.76
CA VAL A 153 8.51 15.79 -8.00
C VAL A 153 7.01 15.85 -8.26
N GLY A 154 6.22 15.59 -7.24
CA GLY A 154 4.77 15.45 -7.30
C GLY A 154 4.32 14.00 -7.46
N GLU A 155 3.38 13.57 -6.63
CA GLU A 155 2.84 12.21 -6.63
C GLU A 155 2.23 11.83 -7.99
N SER A 156 1.54 12.77 -8.65
CA SER A 156 0.95 12.54 -9.97
C SER A 156 2.00 12.24 -11.04
N GLU A 157 3.15 12.91 -11.00
CA GLU A 157 4.25 12.66 -11.94
C GLU A 157 4.91 11.31 -11.66
N ILE A 158 5.09 10.95 -10.39
CA ILE A 158 5.60 9.63 -9.99
C ILE A 158 4.66 8.54 -10.48
N ALA A 159 3.36 8.66 -10.20
CA ALA A 159 2.35 7.72 -10.66
C ALA A 159 2.34 7.56 -12.19
N ALA A 160 2.32 8.67 -12.93
CA ALA A 160 2.30 8.66 -14.38
C ALA A 160 3.54 7.97 -14.97
N TRP A 161 4.72 8.23 -14.38
CA TRP A 161 5.96 7.59 -14.80
C TRP A 161 5.96 6.09 -14.54
N GLU A 162 5.60 5.65 -13.32
CA GLU A 162 5.54 4.24 -12.95
C GLU A 162 4.51 3.48 -13.79
N CYS A 163 3.33 4.07 -14.03
CA CYS A 163 2.31 3.49 -14.91
C CYS A 163 2.81 3.34 -16.35
N LYS A 164 3.52 4.34 -16.89
CA LYS A 164 4.13 4.26 -18.21
C LYS A 164 5.12 3.11 -18.32
N LEU A 165 5.98 2.91 -17.31
CA LEU A 165 6.93 1.81 -17.27
C LEU A 165 6.23 0.46 -17.17
N ARG A 166 5.19 0.35 -16.33
CA ARG A 166 4.32 -0.84 -16.23
C ARG A 166 3.72 -1.21 -17.58
N ASP A 167 3.16 -0.24 -18.30
CA ASP A 167 2.47 -0.48 -19.57
C ASP A 167 3.41 -1.00 -20.63
N LEU A 168 4.63 -0.43 -20.74
CA LEU A 168 5.67 -0.92 -21.65
C LEU A 168 6.02 -2.39 -21.37
N VAL A 169 6.20 -2.77 -20.11
CA VAL A 169 6.49 -4.16 -19.74
C VAL A 169 5.27 -5.05 -19.98
N THR A 170 4.07 -4.56 -19.70
CA THR A 170 2.82 -5.30 -19.95
C THR A 170 2.67 -5.69 -21.40
N GLU A 171 2.91 -4.76 -22.32
CA GLU A 171 2.84 -5.02 -23.78
C GLU A 171 3.80 -6.15 -24.17
N LYS A 172 5.04 -6.09 -23.71
CA LYS A 172 6.05 -7.12 -23.99
C LYS A 172 5.72 -8.48 -23.39
N LEU A 173 5.25 -8.51 -22.15
CA LEU A 173 4.89 -9.77 -21.49
C LEU A 173 3.69 -10.45 -22.16
N ARG A 174 2.74 -9.70 -22.71
CA ARG A 174 1.59 -10.24 -23.45
C ARG A 174 1.98 -10.93 -24.76
N GLU A 175 3.12 -10.58 -25.34
CA GLU A 175 3.67 -11.22 -26.55
C GLU A 175 4.29 -12.61 -26.22
N VAL A 176 4.59 -12.91 -24.95
CA VAL A 176 5.26 -14.16 -24.54
C VAL A 176 4.25 -15.30 -24.36
N PRO A 177 4.32 -16.38 -25.14
CA PRO A 177 3.39 -17.51 -25.02
C PRO A 177 3.42 -18.15 -23.63
N GLY A 178 2.26 -18.33 -23.03
CA GLY A 178 2.10 -18.98 -21.72
C GLY A 178 2.34 -18.04 -20.53
N VAL A 179 2.54 -16.75 -20.75
CA VAL A 179 2.52 -15.73 -19.70
C VAL A 179 1.10 -15.19 -19.53
N THR A 180 0.65 -15.11 -18.29
CA THR A 180 -0.60 -14.45 -17.90
C THR A 180 -0.25 -13.21 -17.09
N VAL A 181 -0.68 -12.05 -17.56
CA VAL A 181 -0.41 -10.75 -16.92
C VAL A 181 -1.68 -10.28 -16.22
N TYR A 182 -1.56 -9.88 -14.96
CA TYR A 182 -2.68 -9.40 -14.14
C TYR A 182 -2.76 -7.87 -14.22
N THR A 183 -3.67 -7.40 -15.06
CA THR A 183 -3.93 -5.97 -15.26
C THR A 183 -5.39 -5.63 -15.00
N SER A 184 -5.64 -4.45 -14.44
CA SER A 184 -7.00 -3.92 -14.31
C SER A 184 -7.62 -3.69 -15.70
N PRO A 185 -8.92 -4.00 -15.88
CA PRO A 185 -9.66 -3.58 -17.06
C PRO A 185 -9.70 -2.05 -17.22
N ASP A 186 -9.67 -1.33 -16.11
CA ASP A 186 -9.51 0.12 -16.06
C ASP A 186 -8.07 0.48 -15.66
N PRO A 187 -7.24 1.03 -16.59
CA PRO A 187 -5.86 1.39 -16.30
C PRO A 187 -5.70 2.43 -15.19
N GLN A 188 -6.73 3.25 -14.91
CA GLN A 188 -6.72 4.25 -13.84
C GLN A 188 -6.85 3.62 -12.45
N LYS A 189 -7.30 2.38 -12.37
CA LYS A 189 -7.43 1.60 -11.12
C LYS A 189 -6.23 0.71 -10.84
N GLN A 190 -5.09 0.98 -11.44
CA GLN A 190 -3.86 0.23 -11.18
C GLN A 190 -2.65 1.15 -11.12
N THR A 191 -1.82 0.99 -10.09
CA THR A 191 -0.51 1.64 -9.94
C THR A 191 0.54 1.04 -10.87
N GLY A 192 1.79 1.47 -10.76
CA GLY A 192 2.95 0.90 -11.48
C GLY A 192 3.24 -0.58 -11.18
N VAL A 193 2.63 -1.16 -10.14
CA VAL A 193 2.84 -2.56 -9.78
C VAL A 193 2.18 -3.50 -10.77
N LEU A 194 2.94 -4.51 -11.25
CA LEU A 194 2.50 -5.53 -12.18
C LEU A 194 2.86 -6.92 -11.68
N SER A 195 1.93 -7.85 -11.71
CA SER A 195 2.17 -9.26 -11.46
C SER A 195 1.86 -10.11 -12.69
N PHE A 196 2.62 -11.18 -12.86
CA PHE A 196 2.39 -12.17 -13.92
C PHE A 196 2.73 -13.59 -13.46
N THR A 197 2.19 -14.57 -14.15
CA THR A 197 2.54 -15.99 -14.02
C THR A 197 3.04 -16.54 -15.35
N CYS A 198 3.86 -17.60 -15.30
CA CYS A 198 4.31 -18.33 -16.48
C CYS A 198 3.85 -19.79 -16.34
N ARG A 199 3.07 -20.29 -17.30
CA ARG A 199 2.56 -21.66 -17.26
C ARG A 199 3.64 -22.73 -17.29
N GLN A 200 4.77 -22.43 -17.94
CA GLN A 200 5.87 -23.37 -18.14
C GLN A 200 6.86 -23.44 -16.98
N LEU A 201 6.92 -22.42 -16.12
CA LEU A 201 7.92 -22.27 -15.08
C LEU A 201 7.32 -21.77 -13.77
N PRO A 202 7.74 -22.30 -12.61
CA PRO A 202 7.44 -21.71 -11.30
C PRO A 202 7.94 -20.26 -11.21
N CYS A 203 7.26 -19.42 -10.44
CA CYS A 203 7.60 -18.01 -10.33
C CYS A 203 9.02 -17.76 -9.79
N GLU A 204 9.52 -18.63 -8.90
CA GLU A 204 10.87 -18.55 -8.35
C GLU A 204 11.95 -18.80 -9.43
N ILE A 205 11.70 -19.76 -10.33
CA ILE A 205 12.61 -20.06 -11.44
C ILE A 205 12.62 -18.91 -12.45
N VAL A 206 11.47 -18.31 -12.72
CA VAL A 206 11.40 -17.11 -13.57
C VAL A 206 12.21 -15.97 -12.95
N ALA A 207 12.02 -15.69 -11.66
CA ALA A 207 12.76 -14.65 -10.95
C ALA A 207 14.28 -14.92 -10.93
N GLN A 208 14.69 -16.16 -10.72
CA GLN A 208 16.11 -16.56 -10.77
C GLN A 208 16.72 -16.27 -12.15
N ARG A 209 16.06 -16.69 -13.23
CA ARG A 209 16.55 -16.45 -14.60
C ARG A 209 16.61 -14.96 -14.94
N LEU A 210 15.65 -14.16 -14.48
CA LEU A 210 15.69 -12.71 -14.64
C LEU A 210 16.87 -12.10 -13.89
N ALA A 211 17.16 -12.58 -12.66
CA ALA A 211 18.31 -12.12 -11.88
C ALA A 211 19.66 -12.43 -12.55
N GLU A 212 19.79 -13.56 -13.26
CA GLU A 212 20.97 -13.91 -14.07
C GLU A 212 21.21 -12.87 -15.19
N HIS A 213 20.18 -12.11 -15.58
CA HIS A 213 20.23 -11.03 -16.55
C HIS A 213 20.20 -9.63 -15.91
N ASN A 214 20.47 -9.55 -14.59
CA ASN A 214 20.44 -8.31 -13.78
C ASN A 214 19.06 -7.65 -13.74
N ILE A 215 17.97 -8.40 -13.88
CA ILE A 215 16.61 -7.92 -13.75
C ILE A 215 16.10 -8.35 -12.37
N CYS A 216 15.93 -7.37 -11.47
CA CYS A 216 15.47 -7.59 -10.11
C CYS A 216 13.94 -7.58 -10.04
N VAL A 217 13.35 -8.72 -9.72
CA VAL A 217 11.91 -8.89 -9.49
C VAL A 217 11.68 -9.61 -8.16
N ARG A 218 10.46 -9.72 -7.73
CA ARG A 218 10.10 -10.53 -6.56
C ARG A 218 9.15 -11.65 -6.98
N ALA A 219 9.38 -12.88 -6.48
CA ALA A 219 8.49 -14.04 -6.68
C ALA A 219 7.81 -14.46 -5.38
N GLY A 220 6.71 -15.19 -5.51
CA GLY A 220 5.97 -15.83 -4.42
C GLY A 220 4.65 -15.15 -4.06
N LEU A 221 4.26 -15.22 -2.78
CA LEU A 221 2.95 -14.74 -2.29
C LEU A 221 2.96 -13.29 -1.78
N HIS A 222 4.10 -12.61 -1.80
CA HIS A 222 4.25 -11.17 -1.47
C HIS A 222 3.59 -10.75 -0.13
N CYS A 223 3.57 -11.63 0.87
CA CYS A 223 2.90 -11.43 2.17
C CYS A 223 1.38 -11.22 2.07
N ALA A 224 0.73 -11.65 0.98
CA ALA A 224 -0.69 -11.41 0.72
C ALA A 224 -1.42 -12.68 0.22
N PRO A 225 -1.48 -13.76 1.02
CA PRO A 225 -2.06 -15.03 0.59
C PRO A 225 -3.54 -14.90 0.20
N LEU A 226 -4.27 -13.97 0.80
CA LEU A 226 -5.68 -13.73 0.47
C LEU A 226 -5.88 -13.11 -0.92
N ALA A 227 -5.00 -12.19 -1.32
CA ALA A 227 -5.02 -11.63 -2.67
C ALA A 227 -4.75 -12.74 -3.71
N HIS A 228 -3.81 -13.64 -3.42
CA HIS A 228 -3.52 -14.78 -4.27
C HIS A 228 -4.67 -15.81 -4.30
N SER A 229 -5.36 -16.04 -3.16
CA SER A 229 -6.55 -16.87 -3.11
C SER A 229 -7.66 -16.30 -4.01
N THR A 230 -7.87 -14.99 -3.97
CA THR A 230 -8.86 -14.29 -4.82
C THR A 230 -8.51 -14.39 -6.31
N ALA A 231 -7.24 -14.30 -6.66
CA ALA A 231 -6.74 -14.35 -8.03
C ALA A 231 -6.52 -15.78 -8.57
N GLY A 232 -6.74 -16.83 -7.75
CA GLY A 232 -6.46 -18.22 -8.13
C GLY A 232 -4.97 -18.55 -8.29
N THR A 233 -4.09 -17.79 -7.65
CA THR A 233 -2.62 -17.93 -7.74
C THR A 233 -1.97 -18.35 -6.42
N LEU A 234 -2.74 -18.87 -5.47
CA LEU A 234 -2.23 -19.24 -4.15
C LEU A 234 -1.16 -20.34 -4.23
N GLU A 235 -1.36 -21.34 -5.10
CA GLU A 235 -0.44 -22.46 -5.28
C GLU A 235 0.80 -22.10 -6.13
N THR A 236 0.66 -21.14 -7.03
CA THR A 236 1.72 -20.79 -7.99
C THR A 236 2.54 -19.57 -7.59
N GLY A 237 2.01 -18.73 -6.70
CA GLY A 237 2.54 -17.40 -6.53
C GLY A 237 2.49 -16.57 -7.83
N THR A 238 3.15 -15.43 -7.83
CA THR A 238 3.37 -14.60 -9.02
C THR A 238 4.79 -14.05 -9.04
N VAL A 239 5.25 -13.64 -10.21
CA VAL A 239 6.40 -12.73 -10.35
C VAL A 239 5.86 -11.31 -10.35
N ARG A 240 6.37 -10.45 -9.46
CA ARG A 240 5.96 -9.06 -9.34
C ARG A 240 7.07 -8.13 -9.80
N ILE A 241 6.71 -7.19 -10.67
CA ILE A 241 7.52 -6.07 -11.13
C ILE A 241 6.99 -4.80 -10.46
N SER A 242 7.87 -3.98 -9.93
CA SER A 242 7.53 -2.72 -9.27
C SER A 242 8.53 -1.67 -9.74
N PRO A 243 8.30 -1.03 -10.89
CA PRO A 243 9.13 0.06 -11.34
C PRO A 243 8.98 1.26 -10.41
N GLY A 244 10.01 2.06 -10.27
CA GLY A 244 9.98 3.28 -9.49
C GLY A 244 10.49 4.47 -10.31
N TRP A 245 10.46 5.65 -9.72
CA TRP A 245 10.84 6.91 -10.36
C TRP A 245 12.24 6.89 -11.00
N PHE A 246 13.19 6.19 -10.40
CA PHE A 246 14.59 6.21 -10.86
C PHE A 246 14.90 5.24 -12.01
N GLN A 247 13.96 4.39 -12.43
CA GLN A 247 14.13 3.56 -13.61
C GLN A 247 13.89 4.37 -14.89
N SER A 248 14.58 3.97 -15.95
CA SER A 248 14.42 4.53 -17.28
C SER A 248 13.70 3.56 -18.22
N VAL A 249 13.09 4.07 -19.28
CA VAL A 249 12.49 3.23 -20.35
C VAL A 249 13.48 2.22 -20.93
N ARG A 250 14.79 2.56 -20.98
CA ARG A 250 15.83 1.64 -21.50
C ARG A 250 16.05 0.42 -20.62
N GLN A 251 15.68 0.49 -19.35
CA GLN A 251 15.84 -0.61 -18.39
C GLN A 251 14.62 -1.55 -18.37
N MET A 252 13.51 -1.15 -19.04
CA MET A 252 12.29 -1.92 -19.21
C MET A 252 12.27 -2.62 -20.57
#